data_2ca53bb1ba1ea0b2219828cf2d198249
#
_entry.id   2ca53bb1ba1ea0b2219828cf2d198249
#
_cell.length_a   1.000
_cell.length_b   1.000
_cell.length_c   1.000
_cell.angle_alpha   90.00
_cell.angle_beta   90.00
_cell.angle_gamma   90.00
#
_symmetry.space_group_name_H-M   'P 1'
#
loop_
_entity.id
_entity.type
_entity.pdbx_description
1 polymer ?
#
loop_
_entity_poly.entity_id
_entity_poly.type
_entity_poly.pdbx_seq_one_letter_code
_entity_poly.pdbx_strand_id
1 'polypeptide(L)'
;AQAEVLSIIRQTNPTRTVIFAGDNWGNILGMDNLELPNDPYVVGTVHYYQPFEFTHSGASWMDNPPPAGRIWPRTGETAELRKDLAQIAAFRERIQAPVLLGEYGVGVEVPMRLRADWTRAMTNAFKEINMPACYFNFTGGFDTYDRLVEQWHAPLLEALQLRPK
;
A
#
# COMPACT_ATOMS: atom_id res chain seq x y z
N ALA A 1 2.64 11.54 20.64
CA ALA A 1 3.64 10.47 20.40
C ALA A 1 4.49 10.73 19.15
N GLN A 2 3.92 10.78 17.92
CA GLN A 2 4.73 10.91 16.68
C GLN A 2 5.54 12.23 16.64
N ALA A 3 4.96 13.35 17.02
CA ALA A 3 5.66 14.65 17.06
C ALA A 3 6.84 14.67 18.07
N GLU A 4 6.70 13.99 19.20
CA GLU A 4 7.79 13.85 20.20
C GLU A 4 8.93 13.00 19.65
N VAL A 5 8.63 11.90 18.95
CA VAL A 5 9.65 11.09 18.28
C VAL A 5 10.38 11.90 17.21
N LEU A 6 9.64 12.69 16.42
CA LEU A 6 10.26 13.58 15.44
C LEU A 6 11.23 14.57 16.11
N SER A 7 10.86 15.17 17.24
CA SER A 7 11.73 16.13 17.95
C SER A 7 13.05 15.50 18.40
N ILE A 8 13.03 14.23 18.78
CA ILE A 8 14.24 13.48 19.15
C ILE A 8 15.09 13.20 17.90
N ILE A 9 14.45 12.77 16.80
CA ILE A 9 15.16 12.54 15.53
C ILE A 9 15.85 13.81 15.05
N ARG A 10 15.21 14.97 15.16
CA ARG A 10 15.75 16.26 14.71
C ARG A 10 16.98 16.71 15.46
N GLN A 11 17.21 16.25 16.68
CA GLN A 11 18.44 16.57 17.46
C GLN A 11 19.71 16.07 16.77
N THR A 12 19.65 14.95 16.07
CA THR A 12 20.80 14.33 15.41
C THR A 12 20.67 14.24 13.89
N ASN A 13 19.46 14.34 13.37
CA ASN A 13 19.13 14.19 11.95
C ASN A 13 18.19 15.31 11.48
N PRO A 14 18.66 16.58 11.40
CA PRO A 14 17.80 17.74 11.17
C PRO A 14 17.08 17.73 9.83
N THR A 15 17.64 17.05 8.81
CA THR A 15 17.09 17.01 7.43
C THR A 15 16.68 15.60 6.97
N ARG A 16 16.67 14.63 7.88
CA ARG A 16 16.25 13.26 7.56
C ARG A 16 14.75 13.25 7.21
N THR A 17 14.41 12.76 6.03
CA THR A 17 13.01 12.49 5.70
C THR A 17 12.43 11.45 6.66
N VAL A 18 11.30 11.78 7.28
CA VAL A 18 10.55 10.90 8.18
C VAL A 18 9.17 10.69 7.62
N ILE A 19 8.74 9.42 7.55
CA ILE A 19 7.44 9.03 7.04
C ILE A 19 6.49 8.81 8.22
N PHE A 20 5.31 9.42 8.14
CA PHE A 20 4.26 9.33 9.15
C PHE A 20 3.06 8.55 8.60
N ALA A 21 2.61 7.58 9.36
CA ALA A 21 1.39 6.83 9.09
C ALA A 21 0.25 7.25 10.04
N GLY A 22 -0.98 7.18 9.56
CA GLY A 22 -2.17 7.33 10.38
C GLY A 22 -2.47 6.09 11.22
N ASP A 23 -3.60 6.09 11.88
CA ASP A 23 -4.13 4.96 12.64
C ASP A 23 -4.40 3.73 11.76
N ASN A 24 -4.79 2.60 12.37
CA ASN A 24 -5.14 1.38 11.67
C ASN A 24 -4.04 0.90 10.70
N TRP A 25 -2.79 0.83 11.18
CA TRP A 25 -1.62 0.43 10.36
C TRP A 25 -1.41 1.28 9.10
N GLY A 26 -1.78 2.57 9.15
CA GLY A 26 -1.70 3.45 7.99
C GLY A 26 -2.77 3.21 6.92
N ASN A 27 -3.75 2.36 7.19
CA ASN A 27 -4.84 2.09 6.27
C ASN A 27 -5.66 3.35 5.94
N ILE A 28 -6.31 3.35 4.78
CA ILE A 28 -7.20 4.43 4.32
C ILE A 28 -8.23 4.87 5.37
N LEU A 29 -8.72 3.95 6.21
CA LEU A 29 -9.67 4.25 7.28
C LEU A 29 -9.08 5.09 8.42
N GLY A 30 -7.76 5.05 8.62
CA GLY A 30 -7.05 5.87 9.62
C GLY A 30 -6.46 7.16 9.07
N MET A 31 -6.58 7.38 7.78
CA MET A 31 -5.95 8.48 7.06
C MET A 31 -6.48 9.86 7.50
N ASP A 32 -7.76 9.95 7.81
CA ASP A 32 -8.40 11.21 8.19
C ASP A 32 -7.91 11.76 9.55
N ASN A 33 -7.37 10.89 10.41
CA ASN A 33 -6.80 11.24 11.70
C ASN A 33 -5.30 11.60 11.63
N LEU A 34 -4.68 11.48 10.45
CA LEU A 34 -3.28 11.82 10.29
C LEU A 34 -3.10 13.34 10.21
N GLU A 35 -2.39 13.87 11.19
CA GLU A 35 -1.89 15.25 11.22
C GLU A 35 -0.37 15.22 11.09
N LEU A 36 0.17 15.95 10.11
CA LEU A 36 1.60 16.06 9.93
C LEU A 36 2.15 17.30 10.66
N PRO A 37 3.30 17.18 11.36
CA PRO A 37 4.00 18.34 11.86
C PRO A 37 4.39 19.29 10.73
N ASN A 38 4.45 20.59 11.02
CA ASN A 38 4.99 21.60 10.11
C ASN A 38 6.52 21.47 10.02
N ASP A 39 6.98 20.52 9.24
CA ASP A 39 8.39 20.18 9.04
C ASP A 39 8.61 19.82 7.56
N PRO A 40 9.57 20.48 6.85
CA PRO A 40 9.74 20.29 5.41
C PRO A 40 10.29 18.91 5.02
N TYR A 41 10.72 18.10 5.98
CA TYR A 41 11.26 16.76 5.77
C TYR A 41 10.32 15.67 6.31
N VAL A 42 9.01 15.95 6.32
CA VAL A 42 7.98 14.96 6.69
C VAL A 42 7.17 14.57 5.47
N VAL A 43 6.86 13.30 5.38
CA VAL A 43 6.04 12.69 4.31
C VAL A 43 4.93 11.88 4.96
N GLY A 44 3.70 12.02 4.50
CA GLY A 44 2.59 11.16 4.89
C GLY A 44 2.61 9.84 4.14
N THR A 45 2.09 8.77 4.74
CA THR A 45 1.87 7.50 4.04
C THR A 45 0.46 6.97 4.27
N VAL A 46 -0.05 6.31 3.23
CA VAL A 46 -1.31 5.55 3.27
C VAL A 46 -1.01 4.14 2.78
N HIS A 47 -1.61 3.13 3.39
CA HIS A 47 -1.55 1.74 2.96
C HIS A 47 -2.90 1.32 2.37
N TYR A 48 -2.87 0.55 1.29
CA TYR A 48 -4.07 0.16 0.57
C TYR A 48 -4.12 -1.33 0.28
N TYR A 49 -5.06 -2.02 0.93
CA TYR A 49 -5.28 -3.46 0.79
C TYR A 49 -6.74 -3.80 0.50
N GLN A 50 -7.53 -2.83 0.00
CA GLN A 50 -8.96 -3.11 -0.23
C GLN A 50 -9.21 -3.87 -1.54
N PRO A 51 -10.14 -4.83 -1.53
CA PRO A 51 -10.86 -5.32 -0.35
C PRO A 51 -9.98 -6.28 0.46
N PHE A 52 -9.90 -6.05 1.77
CA PHE A 52 -9.04 -6.81 2.69
C PHE A 52 -9.28 -8.32 2.62
N GLU A 53 -10.54 -8.74 2.50
CA GLU A 53 -10.92 -10.15 2.40
C GLU A 53 -10.38 -10.83 1.12
N PHE A 54 -9.99 -10.06 0.11
CA PHE A 54 -9.33 -10.57 -1.09
C PHE A 54 -7.82 -10.60 -0.92
N THR A 55 -7.23 -9.48 -0.55
CA THR A 55 -5.77 -9.34 -0.48
C THR A 55 -5.14 -10.22 0.59
N HIS A 56 -5.90 -10.55 1.66
CA HIS A 56 -5.48 -11.42 2.76
C HIS A 56 -6.21 -12.77 2.78
N SER A 57 -6.83 -13.16 1.65
CA SER A 57 -7.58 -14.41 1.53
C SER A 57 -6.69 -15.62 1.83
N GLY A 58 -7.00 -16.35 2.91
CA GLY A 58 -6.24 -17.53 3.34
C GLY A 58 -4.87 -17.26 3.95
N ALA A 59 -4.56 -16.02 4.34
CA ALA A 59 -3.27 -15.60 4.86
C ALA A 59 -2.79 -16.46 6.04
N SER A 60 -1.80 -17.32 5.79
CA SER A 60 -1.32 -18.33 6.73
C SER A 60 -0.65 -17.78 8.00
N TRP A 61 -0.27 -16.52 7.98
CA TRP A 61 0.35 -15.80 9.11
C TRP A 61 -0.64 -15.10 10.05
N MET A 62 -1.94 -15.14 9.72
CA MET A 62 -3.00 -14.57 10.55
C MET A 62 -3.67 -15.66 11.40
N ASP A 63 -4.03 -15.35 12.64
CA ASP A 63 -4.80 -16.26 13.50
C ASP A 63 -6.20 -16.54 12.95
N ASN A 64 -6.86 -15.54 12.37
CA ASN A 64 -8.20 -15.63 11.79
C ASN A 64 -8.21 -14.97 10.40
N PRO A 65 -7.63 -15.62 9.37
CA PRO A 65 -7.59 -15.05 8.04
C PRO A 65 -8.97 -15.04 7.38
N PRO A 66 -9.22 -14.11 6.46
CA PRO A 66 -10.37 -14.23 5.56
C PRO A 66 -10.36 -15.57 4.81
N PRO A 67 -11.53 -16.18 4.55
CA PRO A 67 -11.61 -17.46 3.85
C PRO A 67 -10.85 -17.46 2.52
N ALA A 68 -10.15 -18.55 2.23
CA ALA A 68 -9.45 -18.73 0.96
C ALA A 68 -10.43 -18.84 -0.24
N GLY A 69 -9.92 -18.54 -1.43
CA GLY A 69 -10.68 -18.72 -2.69
C GLY A 69 -11.55 -17.54 -3.09
N ARG A 70 -11.45 -16.39 -2.42
CA ARG A 70 -12.14 -15.17 -2.86
C ARG A 70 -11.59 -14.68 -4.20
N ILE A 71 -12.48 -14.33 -5.11
CA ILE A 71 -12.13 -13.72 -6.42
C ILE A 71 -12.28 -12.20 -6.37
N TRP A 72 -11.59 -11.51 -7.26
CA TRP A 72 -11.67 -10.06 -7.47
C TRP A 72 -11.64 -9.77 -9.00
N PRO A 73 -12.34 -8.73 -9.51
CA PRO A 73 -13.31 -7.95 -8.77
C PRO A 73 -14.67 -8.64 -8.63
N ARG A 74 -15.40 -8.35 -7.55
CA ARG A 74 -16.84 -8.61 -7.44
C ARG A 74 -17.63 -7.38 -7.88
N THR A 75 -18.91 -7.55 -8.10
CA THR A 75 -19.84 -6.45 -8.46
C THR A 75 -19.71 -5.30 -7.45
N GLY A 76 -19.47 -4.11 -7.95
CA GLY A 76 -19.33 -2.89 -7.14
C GLY A 76 -17.91 -2.54 -6.69
N GLU A 77 -16.99 -3.49 -6.58
CA GLU A 77 -15.64 -3.24 -6.03
C GLU A 77 -14.79 -2.26 -6.86
N THR A 78 -15.00 -2.23 -8.18
CA THR A 78 -14.34 -1.20 -9.01
C THR A 78 -14.89 0.20 -8.75
N ALA A 79 -16.15 0.33 -8.36
CA ALA A 79 -16.74 1.61 -7.98
C ALA A 79 -16.25 2.05 -6.59
N GLU A 80 -16.12 1.12 -5.65
CA GLU A 80 -15.52 1.41 -4.34
C GLU A 80 -14.06 1.87 -4.48
N LEU A 81 -13.25 1.20 -5.30
CA LEU A 81 -11.89 1.65 -5.59
C LEU A 81 -11.85 3.12 -6.04
N ARG A 82 -12.76 3.54 -6.93
CA ARG A 82 -12.81 4.95 -7.37
C ARG A 82 -13.13 5.92 -6.25
N LYS A 83 -14.00 5.53 -5.32
CA LYS A 83 -14.30 6.35 -4.12
C LYS A 83 -13.08 6.46 -3.23
N ASP A 84 -12.39 5.35 -2.99
CA ASP A 84 -11.17 5.31 -2.19
C ASP A 84 -10.07 6.18 -2.79
N LEU A 85 -9.89 6.14 -4.11
CA LEU A 85 -8.94 7.02 -4.81
C LEU A 85 -9.30 8.51 -4.67
N ALA A 86 -10.57 8.84 -4.77
CA ALA A 86 -11.03 10.21 -4.57
C ALA A 86 -10.77 10.68 -3.12
N GLN A 87 -10.97 9.81 -2.14
CA GLN A 87 -10.67 10.08 -0.74
C GLN A 87 -9.16 10.30 -0.53
N ILE A 88 -8.30 9.45 -1.11
CA ILE A 88 -6.83 9.62 -1.04
C ILE A 88 -6.40 10.94 -1.70
N ALA A 89 -6.98 11.30 -2.85
CA ALA A 89 -6.68 12.56 -3.52
C ALA A 89 -7.06 13.78 -2.66
N ALA A 90 -8.27 13.77 -2.08
CA ALA A 90 -8.73 14.83 -1.18
C ALA A 90 -7.85 14.93 0.09
N PHE A 91 -7.42 13.80 0.64
CA PHE A 91 -6.49 13.78 1.76
C PHE A 91 -5.16 14.47 1.41
N ARG A 92 -4.56 14.18 0.25
CA ARG A 92 -3.32 14.81 -0.20
C ARG A 92 -3.46 16.34 -0.31
N GLU A 93 -4.58 16.80 -0.85
CA GLU A 93 -4.88 18.25 -0.95
C GLU A 93 -5.00 18.88 0.44
N ARG A 94 -5.69 18.22 1.37
CA ARG A 94 -5.90 18.69 2.74
C ARG A 94 -4.61 18.79 3.53
N ILE A 95 -3.72 17.78 3.43
CA ILE A 95 -2.52 17.68 4.27
C ILE A 95 -1.40 18.62 3.80
N GLN A 96 -1.45 19.11 2.58
CA GLN A 96 -0.48 20.04 1.96
C GLN A 96 0.99 19.61 2.12
N ALA A 97 1.25 18.30 2.16
CA ALA A 97 2.57 17.70 2.27
C ALA A 97 2.71 16.56 1.27
N PRO A 98 3.92 16.12 0.95
CA PRO A 98 4.12 14.92 0.15
C PRO A 98 3.46 13.71 0.81
N VAL A 99 2.79 12.90 0.02
CA VAL A 99 2.17 11.64 0.47
C VAL A 99 2.56 10.54 -0.50
N LEU A 100 2.91 9.37 0.03
CA LEU A 100 3.13 8.16 -0.75
C LEU A 100 2.17 7.05 -0.30
N LEU A 101 1.88 6.14 -1.22
CA LEU A 101 1.26 4.87 -0.89
C LEU A 101 2.37 3.92 -0.45
N GLY A 102 2.56 3.79 0.87
CA GLY A 102 3.69 3.05 1.46
C GLY A 102 3.59 1.55 1.28
N GLU A 103 2.36 1.03 1.20
CA GLU A 103 2.13 -0.40 1.01
C GLU A 103 0.87 -0.66 0.19
N TYR A 104 0.95 -1.65 -0.71
CA TYR A 104 -0.17 -2.33 -1.34
C TYR A 104 0.30 -3.69 -1.87
N GLY A 105 -0.55 -4.68 -1.86
CA GLY A 105 -0.17 -6.03 -2.31
C GLY A 105 -1.28 -7.05 -2.12
N VAL A 106 -1.03 -8.28 -2.59
CA VAL A 106 -1.92 -9.43 -2.46
C VAL A 106 -1.14 -10.63 -1.99
N GLY A 107 -1.66 -11.31 -0.97
CA GLY A 107 -1.06 -12.49 -0.34
C GLY A 107 -0.75 -13.63 -1.31
N VAL A 108 0.28 -14.39 -0.99
CA VAL A 108 0.76 -15.53 -1.82
C VAL A 108 -0.26 -16.65 -1.93
N GLU A 109 -1.19 -16.76 -0.99
CA GLU A 109 -2.26 -17.76 -1.00
C GLU A 109 -3.32 -17.48 -2.09
N VAL A 110 -3.37 -16.26 -2.61
CA VAL A 110 -4.22 -15.91 -3.75
C VAL A 110 -3.56 -16.37 -5.05
N PRO A 111 -4.30 -17.02 -5.98
CA PRO A 111 -3.73 -17.45 -7.26
C PRO A 111 -3.04 -16.33 -8.03
N MET A 112 -1.85 -16.60 -8.57
CA MET A 112 -0.97 -15.62 -9.22
C MET A 112 -1.69 -14.73 -10.25
N ARG A 113 -2.58 -15.30 -11.06
CA ARG A 113 -3.36 -14.54 -12.04
C ARG A 113 -4.20 -13.45 -11.38
N LEU A 114 -4.88 -13.77 -10.29
CA LEU A 114 -5.73 -12.81 -9.56
C LEU A 114 -4.88 -11.77 -8.82
N ARG A 115 -3.71 -12.17 -8.29
CA ARG A 115 -2.73 -11.23 -7.73
C ARG A 115 -2.31 -10.21 -8.77
N ALA A 116 -1.91 -10.66 -9.96
CA ALA A 116 -1.47 -9.80 -11.06
C ALA A 116 -2.60 -8.89 -11.57
N ASP A 117 -3.83 -9.40 -11.71
CA ASP A 117 -4.99 -8.62 -12.16
C ASP A 117 -5.30 -7.46 -11.20
N TRP A 118 -5.36 -7.75 -9.89
CA TRP A 118 -5.56 -6.73 -8.86
C TRP A 118 -4.38 -5.73 -8.82
N THR A 119 -3.15 -6.22 -8.81
CA THR A 119 -1.95 -5.37 -8.78
C THR A 119 -1.91 -4.41 -9.98
N ARG A 120 -2.26 -4.90 -11.18
CA ARG A 120 -2.33 -4.06 -12.39
C ARG A 120 -3.39 -2.97 -12.26
N ALA A 121 -4.56 -3.30 -11.73
CA ALA A 121 -5.62 -2.33 -11.51
C ALA A 121 -5.19 -1.24 -10.52
N MET A 122 -4.57 -1.63 -9.39
CA MET A 122 -4.04 -0.69 -8.40
C MET A 122 -2.92 0.18 -8.97
N THR A 123 -1.95 -0.42 -9.66
CA THR A 123 -0.84 0.33 -10.30
C THR A 123 -1.37 1.40 -11.26
N ASN A 124 -2.37 1.06 -12.08
CA ASN A 124 -2.99 2.02 -12.99
C ASN A 124 -3.73 3.13 -12.21
N ALA A 125 -4.53 2.74 -11.23
CA ALA A 125 -5.32 3.65 -10.42
C ALA A 125 -4.45 4.69 -9.67
N PHE A 126 -3.33 4.26 -9.07
CA PHE A 126 -2.41 5.18 -8.39
C PHE A 126 -1.68 6.10 -9.36
N LYS A 127 -1.40 5.63 -10.59
CA LYS A 127 -0.85 6.49 -11.65
C LYS A 127 -1.85 7.56 -12.10
N GLU A 128 -3.13 7.24 -12.21
CA GLU A 128 -4.18 8.21 -12.58
C GLU A 128 -4.23 9.40 -11.63
N ILE A 129 -4.00 9.18 -10.33
CA ILE A 129 -3.94 10.24 -9.32
C ILE A 129 -2.50 10.73 -9.05
N ASN A 130 -1.54 10.33 -9.88
CA ASN A 130 -0.13 10.67 -9.72
C ASN A 130 0.42 10.38 -8.31
N MET A 131 0.11 9.19 -7.77
CA MET A 131 0.50 8.73 -6.44
C MET A 131 1.72 7.82 -6.53
N PRO A 132 2.87 8.21 -5.95
CA PRO A 132 3.99 7.28 -5.82
C PRO A 132 3.60 6.13 -4.89
N ALA A 133 3.96 4.90 -5.28
CA ALA A 133 3.52 3.71 -4.56
C ALA A 133 4.64 2.67 -4.42
N CYS A 134 4.68 1.99 -3.27
CA CYS A 134 5.58 0.88 -2.98
C CYS A 134 4.77 -0.41 -2.85
N TYR A 135 5.07 -1.41 -3.69
CA TYR A 135 4.46 -2.73 -3.54
C TYR A 135 5.04 -3.45 -2.31
N PHE A 136 4.18 -3.95 -1.48
CA PHE A 136 4.53 -4.80 -0.35
C PHE A 136 4.26 -6.26 -0.74
N ASN A 137 5.29 -7.14 -0.85
CA ASN A 137 6.67 -6.85 -0.55
C ASN A 137 7.64 -7.62 -1.49
N PHE A 138 8.93 -7.53 -1.24
CA PHE A 138 9.93 -8.30 -1.97
C PHE A 138 9.79 -9.80 -1.69
N THR A 139 9.81 -10.18 -0.39
CA THR A 139 9.59 -11.55 0.11
C THR A 139 8.86 -11.50 1.45
N GLY A 140 8.08 -12.52 1.82
CA GLY A 140 7.45 -12.61 3.15
C GLY A 140 5.92 -12.53 3.16
N GLY A 141 5.24 -13.25 2.27
CA GLY A 141 3.79 -13.41 2.28
C GLY A 141 3.03 -12.64 1.20
N PHE A 142 3.66 -11.64 0.55
CA PHE A 142 3.13 -10.89 -0.60
C PHE A 142 4.10 -10.90 -1.78
N ASP A 143 4.95 -11.84 -1.83
CA ASP A 143 6.20 -11.94 -2.59
C ASP A 143 6.11 -11.51 -4.06
N THR A 144 7.03 -10.65 -4.47
CA THR A 144 7.35 -10.39 -5.87
C THR A 144 8.50 -11.27 -6.38
N TYR A 145 9.26 -11.86 -5.45
CA TYR A 145 10.44 -12.67 -5.74
C TYR A 145 10.38 -14.01 -5.00
N ASP A 146 10.52 -15.10 -5.74
CA ASP A 146 10.63 -16.46 -5.18
C ASP A 146 12.08 -16.74 -4.80
N ARG A 147 12.34 -16.85 -3.50
CA ARG A 147 13.66 -17.08 -2.94
C ARG A 147 14.15 -18.51 -3.12
N LEU A 148 13.25 -19.47 -3.36
CA LEU A 148 13.63 -20.88 -3.49
C LEU A 148 14.20 -21.18 -4.88
N VAL A 149 13.63 -20.54 -5.90
CA VAL A 149 14.08 -20.68 -7.29
C VAL A 149 14.83 -19.45 -7.80
N GLU A 150 15.03 -18.45 -6.94
CA GLU A 150 15.76 -17.22 -7.22
C GLU A 150 15.22 -16.46 -8.46
N GLN A 151 13.89 -16.36 -8.56
CA GLN A 151 13.24 -15.76 -9.72
C GLN A 151 12.15 -14.74 -9.32
N TRP A 152 12.05 -13.70 -10.12
CA TRP A 152 10.93 -12.77 -10.03
C TRP A 152 9.65 -13.39 -10.54
N HIS A 153 8.54 -13.08 -9.90
CA HIS A 153 7.22 -13.40 -10.42
C HIS A 153 6.89 -12.49 -11.61
N ALA A 154 7.21 -12.92 -12.82
CA ALA A 154 7.04 -12.14 -14.05
C ALA A 154 5.64 -11.51 -14.19
N PRO A 155 4.51 -12.20 -13.87
CA PRO A 155 3.19 -11.58 -13.95
C PRO A 155 3.00 -10.37 -13.01
N LEU A 156 3.66 -10.37 -11.84
CA LEU A 156 3.62 -9.23 -10.92
C LEU A 156 4.49 -8.09 -11.40
N LEU A 157 5.69 -8.36 -11.92
CA LEU A 157 6.54 -7.30 -12.51
C LEU A 157 5.83 -6.62 -13.68
N GLU A 158 5.16 -7.39 -14.51
CA GLU A 158 4.35 -6.85 -15.62
C GLU A 158 3.18 -6.00 -15.11
N ALA A 159 2.46 -6.48 -14.07
CA ALA A 159 1.38 -5.74 -13.44
C ALA A 159 1.86 -4.43 -12.78
N LEU A 160 3.05 -4.43 -12.21
CA LEU A 160 3.74 -3.27 -11.65
C LEU A 160 4.35 -2.35 -12.72
N GLN A 161 4.31 -2.77 -14.01
CA GLN A 161 4.93 -2.08 -15.14
C GLN A 161 6.46 -1.89 -14.96
N LEU A 162 7.08 -2.83 -14.28
CA LEU A 162 8.52 -2.94 -14.14
C LEU A 162 9.08 -3.88 -15.22
N ARG A 163 10.20 -3.50 -15.83
CA ARG A 163 10.89 -4.37 -16.77
C ARG A 163 11.92 -5.19 -15.99
N PRO A 164 11.92 -6.52 -16.11
CA PRO A 164 13.06 -7.30 -15.63
C PRO A 164 14.31 -6.82 -16.39
N LYS A 165 15.39 -6.60 -15.64
CA LYS A 165 16.70 -6.33 -16.24
C LYS A 165 17.36 -7.64 -16.64
#